data_f83b84812dc4d399550f13ddac03a550
#
_entry.id   f83b84812dc4d399550f13ddac03a550
#
_cell.length_a   1.000
_cell.length_b   1.000
_cell.length_c   1.000
_cell.angle_alpha   90.00
_cell.angle_beta   90.00
_cell.angle_gamma   90.00
#
_symmetry.space_group_name_H-M   'P 1'
#
loop_
_entity.id
_entity.type
_entity.pdbx_description
1 polymer ?
#
loop_
_entity_poly.entity_id
_entity_poly.type
_entity_poly.pdbx_seq_one_letter_code
_entity_poly.pdbx_strand_id
1 'polypeptide(L)'
;MASDGSRLDGSLNIDDAVAQLYPNENRWDYAIGYGQKVYFVEIHPAFTGEVPKMIAKLNWLKLWLKAKAPKIDALPKSAPAYHWVQSGKSAILPHSREAKLLAKYGLKPKPVLRLK
;
A
#
# COMPACT_ATOMS: atom_id res chain seq x y z
N MET A 1 -5.94 13.43 -4.25
CA MET A 1 -4.92 12.56 -3.72
C MET A 1 -3.51 13.10 -3.97
N ALA A 2 -3.14 13.40 -5.20
CA ALA A 2 -1.90 14.12 -5.47
C ALA A 2 -2.11 15.60 -5.16
N SER A 3 -1.17 16.22 -4.42
CA SER A 3 -1.25 17.63 -4.06
C SER A 3 -0.78 18.53 -5.20
N ASP A 4 0.03 18.00 -6.10
CA ASP A 4 0.55 18.72 -7.27
C ASP A 4 0.67 17.74 -8.42
N GLY A 5 -0.26 17.84 -9.38
CA GLY A 5 -0.32 16.94 -10.53
C GLY A 5 0.91 17.01 -11.43
N SER A 6 1.65 18.14 -11.44
CA SER A 6 2.84 18.27 -12.26
C SER A 6 3.99 17.37 -11.82
N ARG A 7 3.95 16.85 -10.58
CA ARG A 7 4.97 15.95 -10.06
C ARG A 7 4.58 14.48 -10.12
N LEU A 8 3.41 14.18 -10.67
CA LEU A 8 2.95 12.80 -10.83
C LEU A 8 3.70 12.16 -12.00
N ASP A 9 4.50 11.15 -11.70
CA ASP A 9 5.32 10.44 -12.70
C ASP A 9 4.55 9.31 -13.39
N GLY A 10 3.51 8.79 -12.74
CA GLY A 10 2.69 7.72 -13.27
C GLY A 10 1.94 7.00 -12.16
N SER A 11 1.07 6.08 -12.54
CA SER A 11 0.36 5.24 -11.58
C SER A 11 0.05 3.90 -12.23
N LEU A 12 -0.01 2.86 -11.39
CA LEU A 12 -0.37 1.51 -11.80
C LEU A 12 -1.41 0.98 -10.85
N ASN A 13 -2.57 0.60 -11.37
CA ASN A 13 -3.55 -0.19 -10.62
C ASN A 13 -3.10 -1.64 -10.67
N ILE A 14 -2.36 -2.07 -9.65
CA ILE A 14 -1.79 -3.42 -9.59
C ILE A 14 -2.90 -4.46 -9.58
N ASP A 15 -3.93 -4.24 -8.76
CA ASP A 15 -5.04 -5.17 -8.62
C ASP A 15 -5.68 -5.48 -9.98
N ASP A 16 -6.03 -4.46 -10.75
CA ASP A 16 -6.61 -4.65 -12.09
C ASP A 16 -5.63 -5.30 -13.06
N ALA A 17 -4.37 -4.85 -13.03
CA ALA A 17 -3.38 -5.30 -14.00
C ALA A 17 -3.09 -6.80 -13.89
N VAL A 18 -3.20 -7.39 -12.69
CA VAL A 18 -2.82 -8.77 -12.47
C VAL A 18 -3.96 -9.67 -11.98
N ALA A 19 -5.20 -9.16 -11.97
CA ALA A 19 -6.34 -9.90 -11.44
C ALA A 19 -6.57 -11.24 -12.15
N GLN A 20 -6.35 -11.28 -13.47
CA GLN A 20 -6.52 -12.52 -14.24
C GLN A 20 -5.45 -13.56 -13.93
N LEU A 21 -4.23 -13.12 -13.60
CA LEU A 21 -3.13 -14.02 -13.27
C LEU A 21 -3.20 -14.52 -11.82
N TYR A 22 -3.78 -13.72 -10.94
CA TYR A 22 -3.83 -14.02 -9.50
C TYR A 22 -5.25 -13.82 -8.96
N PRO A 23 -6.25 -14.56 -9.47
CA PRO A 23 -7.66 -14.29 -9.15
C PRO A 23 -8.02 -14.51 -7.68
N ASN A 24 -7.30 -15.38 -6.97
CA ASN A 24 -7.61 -15.74 -5.59
C ASN A 24 -6.55 -15.25 -4.59
N GLU A 25 -5.67 -14.34 -5.03
CA GLU A 25 -4.60 -13.83 -4.19
C GLU A 25 -5.00 -12.54 -3.48
N ASN A 26 -4.34 -12.24 -2.37
CA ASN A 26 -4.52 -10.97 -1.65
C ASN A 26 -3.69 -9.88 -2.33
N ARG A 27 -4.16 -9.39 -3.47
CA ARG A 27 -3.45 -8.42 -4.30
C ARG A 27 -3.44 -7.04 -3.64
N TRP A 28 -2.37 -6.28 -3.92
CA TRP A 28 -2.24 -4.88 -3.50
C TRP A 28 -2.87 -3.95 -4.54
N ASP A 29 -3.38 -2.78 -4.11
CA ASP A 29 -4.14 -1.89 -5.01
C ASP A 29 -3.27 -1.13 -6.01
N TYR A 30 -2.39 -0.24 -5.53
CA TYR A 30 -1.74 0.75 -6.41
C TYR A 30 -0.27 0.94 -6.14
N ALA A 31 0.45 1.31 -7.22
CA ALA A 31 1.77 1.94 -7.13
C ALA A 31 1.67 3.30 -7.79
N ILE A 32 2.07 4.36 -7.09
CA ILE A 32 2.01 5.74 -7.57
C ILE A 32 3.42 6.31 -7.59
N GLY A 33 3.85 6.78 -8.76
CA GLY A 33 5.10 7.52 -8.90
C GLY A 33 4.85 9.01 -8.73
N TYR A 34 5.53 9.63 -7.76
CA TYR A 34 5.41 11.05 -7.50
C TYR A 34 6.73 11.59 -6.99
N GLY A 35 7.22 12.67 -7.62
CA GLY A 35 8.50 13.27 -7.22
C GLY A 35 9.66 12.29 -7.31
N GLN A 36 9.65 11.40 -8.31
CA GLN A 36 10.65 10.37 -8.58
C GLN A 36 10.75 9.29 -7.49
N LYS A 37 9.68 9.13 -6.71
CA LYS A 37 9.57 8.07 -5.69
C LYS A 37 8.29 7.27 -5.91
N VAL A 38 8.31 6.00 -5.52
CA VAL A 38 7.13 5.13 -5.58
C VAL A 38 6.44 5.08 -4.22
N TYR A 39 5.14 5.27 -4.24
CA TYR A 39 4.24 5.12 -3.10
C TYR A 39 3.37 3.89 -3.37
N PHE A 40 3.47 2.86 -2.54
CA PHE A 40 2.59 1.69 -2.64
C PHE A 40 1.37 1.93 -1.75
N VAL A 41 0.18 1.99 -2.37
CA VAL A 41 -1.04 2.45 -1.70
C VAL A 41 -2.10 1.37 -1.72
N GLU A 42 -2.68 1.09 -0.57
CA GLU A 42 -3.83 0.19 -0.43
C GLU A 42 -4.96 0.96 0.23
N ILE A 43 -6.14 0.97 -0.41
CA ILE A 43 -7.35 1.58 0.15
C ILE A 43 -8.20 0.45 0.73
N HIS A 44 -8.40 0.46 2.05
CA HIS A 44 -9.01 -0.68 2.72
C HIS A 44 -9.63 -0.25 4.05
N PRO A 45 -10.76 -0.86 4.48
CA PRO A 45 -11.32 -0.57 5.80
C PRO A 45 -10.30 -0.86 6.92
N ALA A 46 -10.24 0.01 7.92
CA ALA A 46 -9.27 -0.09 9.01
C ALA A 46 -9.91 -0.64 10.28
N PHE A 47 -10.37 -1.88 10.22
CA PHE A 47 -10.89 -2.61 11.37
C PHE A 47 -9.86 -3.62 11.87
N THR A 48 -9.93 -3.95 13.16
CA THR A 48 -8.97 -4.89 13.77
C THR A 48 -8.96 -6.25 13.07
N GLY A 49 -10.12 -6.73 12.62
CA GLY A 49 -10.23 -8.00 11.89
C GLY A 49 -9.58 -7.98 10.50
N GLU A 50 -9.27 -6.80 9.97
CA GLU A 50 -8.62 -6.65 8.66
C GLU A 50 -7.10 -6.67 8.73
N VAL A 51 -6.52 -6.61 9.92
CA VAL A 51 -5.06 -6.54 10.09
C VAL A 51 -4.34 -7.74 9.48
N PRO A 52 -4.77 -9.01 9.73
CA PRO A 52 -4.12 -10.15 9.09
C PRO A 52 -4.20 -10.10 7.56
N LYS A 53 -5.31 -9.64 7.01
CA LYS A 53 -5.49 -9.51 5.56
C LYS A 53 -4.53 -8.47 4.98
N MET A 54 -4.36 -7.33 5.66
CA MET A 54 -3.44 -6.28 5.21
C MET A 54 -2.00 -6.76 5.23
N ILE A 55 -1.61 -7.53 6.24
CA ILE A 55 -0.27 -8.12 6.30
C ILE A 55 -0.08 -9.11 5.15
N ALA A 56 -1.09 -9.92 4.85
CA ALA A 56 -1.04 -10.85 3.72
C ALA A 56 -0.92 -10.11 2.38
N LYS A 57 -1.64 -9.00 2.20
CA LYS A 57 -1.54 -8.16 1.00
C LYS A 57 -0.14 -7.57 0.85
N LEU A 58 0.45 -7.11 1.95
CA LEU A 58 1.80 -6.55 1.91
C LEU A 58 2.84 -7.63 1.57
N ASN A 59 2.72 -8.81 2.14
CA ASN A 59 3.63 -9.92 1.84
C ASN A 59 3.50 -10.34 0.37
N TRP A 60 2.28 -10.39 -0.16
CA TRP A 60 2.04 -10.65 -1.56
C TRP A 60 2.73 -9.61 -2.45
N LEU A 61 2.59 -8.33 -2.11
CA LEU A 61 3.22 -7.23 -2.86
C LEU A 61 4.73 -7.39 -2.92
N LYS A 62 5.36 -7.66 -1.79
CA LYS A 62 6.82 -7.82 -1.72
C LYS A 62 7.31 -8.98 -2.59
N LEU A 63 6.61 -10.10 -2.56
CA LEU A 63 6.97 -11.27 -3.39
C LEU A 63 6.74 -10.97 -4.87
N TRP A 64 5.61 -10.34 -5.21
CA TRP A 64 5.29 -9.98 -6.59
C TRP A 64 6.31 -9.02 -7.19
N LEU A 65 6.70 -8.00 -6.42
CA LEU A 65 7.71 -7.03 -6.88
C LEU A 65 9.02 -7.72 -7.23
N LYS A 66 9.49 -8.63 -6.39
CA LYS A 66 10.75 -9.34 -6.62
C LYS A 66 10.67 -10.31 -7.80
N ALA A 67 9.57 -11.03 -7.90
CA ALA A 67 9.43 -12.10 -8.89
C ALA A 67 8.98 -11.60 -10.25
N LYS A 68 8.09 -10.60 -10.31
CA LYS A 68 7.42 -10.20 -11.54
C LYS A 68 7.60 -8.73 -11.92
N ALA A 69 8.01 -7.88 -10.99
CA ALA A 69 8.15 -6.45 -11.24
C ALA A 69 9.47 -5.89 -10.67
N PRO A 70 10.62 -6.51 -10.97
CA PRO A 70 11.89 -6.08 -10.38
C PRO A 70 12.27 -4.65 -10.74
N LYS A 71 11.82 -4.13 -11.88
CA LYS A 71 12.08 -2.74 -12.26
C LYS A 71 11.38 -1.76 -11.35
N ILE A 72 10.14 -2.05 -10.96
CA ILE A 72 9.39 -1.22 -10.00
C ILE A 72 10.02 -1.35 -8.62
N ASP A 73 10.40 -2.57 -8.22
CA ASP A 73 11.06 -2.82 -6.93
C ASP A 73 12.37 -2.04 -6.79
N ALA A 74 13.07 -1.84 -7.88
CA ALA A 74 14.34 -1.11 -7.90
C ALA A 74 14.19 0.41 -7.85
N LEU A 75 12.98 0.94 -8.05
CA LEU A 75 12.76 2.39 -8.00
C LEU A 75 12.90 2.93 -6.57
N PRO A 76 13.35 4.18 -6.40
CA PRO A 76 13.33 4.82 -5.09
C PRO A 76 11.92 4.81 -4.49
N LYS A 77 11.80 4.48 -3.23
CA LYS A 77 10.51 4.37 -2.54
C LYS A 77 10.31 5.53 -1.58
N SER A 78 9.05 5.92 -1.36
CA SER A 78 8.72 6.88 -0.31
C SER A 78 9.10 6.31 1.06
N ALA A 79 9.19 7.18 2.07
CA ALA A 79 9.47 6.77 3.44
C ALA A 79 8.35 7.27 4.37
N PRO A 80 7.47 6.39 4.83
CA PRO A 80 7.39 4.94 4.60
C PRO A 80 7.01 4.59 3.16
N ALA A 81 7.33 3.37 2.72
CA ALA A 81 7.05 2.92 1.37
C ALA A 81 5.60 2.49 1.17
N TYR A 82 5.00 1.89 2.19
CA TYR A 82 3.68 1.27 2.12
C TYR A 82 2.68 2.13 2.86
N HIS A 83 1.54 2.42 2.20
CA HIS A 83 0.52 3.35 2.71
C HIS A 83 -0.83 2.66 2.75
N TRP A 84 -1.41 2.58 3.94
CA TRP A 84 -2.77 2.12 4.13
C TRP A 84 -3.67 3.36 4.28
N VAL A 85 -4.45 3.65 3.23
CA VAL A 85 -5.45 4.71 3.27
C VAL A 85 -6.77 4.07 3.72
N GLN A 86 -7.28 4.48 4.87
CA GLN A 86 -8.49 3.91 5.43
C GLN A 86 -9.73 4.38 4.66
N SER A 87 -10.58 3.43 4.27
CA SER A 87 -11.90 3.75 3.71
C SER A 87 -12.89 3.85 4.87
N GLY A 88 -13.19 5.08 5.29
CA GLY A 88 -14.00 5.34 6.47
C GLY A 88 -13.15 5.56 7.73
N LYS A 89 -13.75 5.37 8.90
CA LYS A 89 -13.08 5.58 10.17
C LYS A 89 -12.25 4.37 10.55
N SER A 90 -11.12 4.61 11.24
CA SER A 90 -10.32 3.53 11.78
C SER A 90 -10.88 3.07 13.14
N ALA A 91 -10.97 1.75 13.31
CA ALA A 91 -11.29 1.14 14.60
C ALA A 91 -10.03 0.61 15.30
N ILE A 92 -8.83 0.84 14.72
CA ILE A 92 -7.57 0.40 15.29
C ILE A 92 -7.03 1.48 16.21
N LEU A 93 -7.02 1.19 17.51
CA LEU A 93 -6.56 2.15 18.52
C LEU A 93 -5.03 2.29 18.47
N PRO A 94 -4.48 3.52 18.70
CA PRO A 94 -3.06 3.81 18.50
C PRO A 94 -2.09 2.93 19.30
N HIS A 95 -2.45 2.46 20.46
CA HIS A 95 -1.55 1.66 21.30
C HIS A 95 -2.02 0.22 21.45
N SER A 96 -2.92 -0.22 20.56
CA SER A 96 -3.44 -1.58 20.57
C SER A 96 -2.38 -2.58 20.13
N ARG A 97 -2.63 -3.86 20.40
CA ARG A 97 -1.80 -4.96 19.91
C ARG A 97 -1.74 -4.95 18.38
N GLU A 98 -2.87 -4.66 17.72
CA GLU A 98 -2.97 -4.57 16.27
C GLU A 98 -2.09 -3.44 15.71
N ALA A 99 -2.11 -2.26 16.34
CA ALA A 99 -1.27 -1.14 15.92
C ALA A 99 0.22 -1.47 16.08
N LYS A 100 0.60 -2.14 17.15
CA LYS A 100 1.99 -2.56 17.39
C LYS A 100 2.43 -3.59 16.36
N LEU A 101 1.56 -4.53 16.02
CA LEU A 101 1.84 -5.53 14.99
C LEU A 101 2.05 -4.86 13.63
N LEU A 102 1.16 -3.94 13.25
CA LEU A 102 1.26 -3.21 11.99
C LEU A 102 2.55 -2.39 11.91
N ALA A 103 2.98 -1.80 13.01
CA ALA A 103 4.21 -1.01 13.04
C ALA A 103 5.44 -1.83 12.65
N LYS A 104 5.46 -3.12 12.96
CA LYS A 104 6.54 -4.03 12.55
C LYS A 104 6.63 -4.17 11.04
N TYR A 105 5.53 -3.97 10.33
CA TYR A 105 5.46 -4.05 8.88
C TYR A 105 5.50 -2.68 8.20
N GLY A 106 5.66 -1.61 8.98
CA GLY A 106 5.66 -0.25 8.45
C GLY A 106 4.29 0.22 7.96
N LEU A 107 3.21 -0.34 8.50
CA LEU A 107 1.85 0.02 8.13
C LEU A 107 1.18 0.82 9.25
N LYS A 108 0.47 1.89 8.85
CA LYS A 108 -0.35 2.68 9.76
C LYS A 108 -1.53 3.23 8.96
N PRO A 109 -2.78 2.88 9.32
CA PRO A 109 -3.95 3.43 8.62
C PRO A 109 -4.01 4.94 8.76
N LYS A 110 -4.28 5.63 7.65
CA LYS A 110 -4.40 7.09 7.60
C LYS A 110 -5.64 7.47 6.81
N PRO A 111 -6.33 8.57 7.18
CA PRO A 111 -7.52 9.00 6.44
C PRO A 111 -7.20 9.56 5.05
N VAL A 112 -6.00 10.07 4.84
CA VAL A 112 -5.58 10.64 3.56
C VAL A 112 -4.14 10.29 3.26
N LEU A 113 -3.82 10.22 1.96
CA LEU A 113 -2.45 10.07 1.47
C LEU A 113 -1.90 11.46 1.16
N ARG A 114 -0.70 11.75 1.65
CA ARG A 114 0.00 12.99 1.32
C ARG A 114 1.24 12.64 0.50
N LEU A 115 1.30 13.18 -0.71
CA LEU A 115 2.44 13.03 -1.61
C LEU A 115 3.38 14.21 -1.41
N LYS A 116 4.64 13.91 -1.17
CA LYS A 116 5.65 14.94 -0.86
C LYS A 116 6.82 14.91 -1.81
#